data_3b3ba3bb6fa35596aa116ccc9dc9331e
#
_entry.id   3b3ba3bb6fa35596aa116ccc9dc9331e
#
_cell.length_a   1.000
_cell.length_b   1.000
_cell.length_c   1.000
_cell.angle_alpha   90.00
_cell.angle_beta   90.00
_cell.angle_gamma   90.00
#
_symmetry.space_group_name_H-M   'P 1'
#
loop_
_entity.id
_entity.type
_entity.pdbx_description
1 polymer ?
#
loop_
_entity_poly.entity_id
_entity_poly.type
_entity_poly.pdbx_seq_one_letter_code
_entity_poly.pdbx_strand_id
1 'polypeptide(L)'
;GCKIVAADYSQIELRIMAHLSQDPGLLAAFAEGLDVHSATAAEVFAVDIEQVSVDQRRKAKAINFGLIYGMSAFGLAKQLGIGRHEAQEYIDVYFARYPGVADYMARTRALAHETGYVETLKGRRLYLPEINARNRQRQQAAERTAINAPMQGTAADLIKLAMLAVDAVSYTHLR
;
A
#
# COMPACT_ATOMS: atom_id res chain seq x y z
N GLY A 1 -15.30 -5.16 36.56
CA GLY A 1 -14.42 -4.13 35.98
C GLY A 1 -14.60 -4.09 34.47
N CYS A 2 -14.37 -2.95 33.84
CA CYS A 2 -14.41 -2.80 32.38
C CYS A 2 -13.20 -3.49 31.72
N LYS A 3 -13.39 -4.02 30.53
CA LYS A 3 -12.33 -4.55 29.65
C LYS A 3 -12.18 -3.65 28.46
N ILE A 4 -10.93 -3.40 28.04
CA ILE A 4 -10.64 -2.71 26.78
C ILE A 4 -10.57 -3.77 25.70
N VAL A 5 -11.34 -3.59 24.61
CA VAL A 5 -11.28 -4.40 23.40
C VAL A 5 -10.63 -3.59 22.31
N ALA A 6 -9.55 -4.11 21.74
CA ALA A 6 -8.87 -3.52 20.58
C ALA A 6 -9.03 -4.46 19.39
N ALA A 7 -9.42 -3.89 18.23
CA ALA A 7 -9.51 -4.62 16.99
C ALA A 7 -8.79 -3.83 15.88
N ASP A 8 -8.07 -4.54 15.00
CA ASP A 8 -7.35 -3.94 13.89
C ASP A 8 -7.53 -4.79 12.61
N TYR A 9 -7.57 -4.12 11.46
CA TYR A 9 -7.58 -4.78 10.16
C TYR A 9 -6.15 -5.15 9.75
N SER A 10 -5.85 -6.46 9.77
CA SER A 10 -4.53 -6.93 9.32
C SER A 10 -4.25 -6.56 7.87
N GLN A 11 -3.17 -5.82 7.65
CA GLN A 11 -2.64 -5.45 6.31
C GLN A 11 -3.68 -4.74 5.41
N ILE A 12 -4.56 -3.89 5.98
CA ILE A 12 -5.68 -3.29 5.25
C ILE A 12 -5.22 -2.58 3.96
N GLU A 13 -4.11 -1.85 3.99
CA GLU A 13 -3.64 -1.08 2.85
C GLU A 13 -3.14 -1.99 1.71
N LEU A 14 -2.45 -3.08 2.02
CA LEU A 14 -2.05 -4.07 1.01
C LEU A 14 -3.26 -4.80 0.41
N ARG A 15 -4.29 -5.08 1.20
CA ARG A 15 -5.55 -5.67 0.72
C ARG A 15 -6.30 -4.72 -0.20
N ILE A 16 -6.33 -3.43 0.15
CA ILE A 16 -6.92 -2.40 -0.71
C ILE A 16 -6.09 -2.24 -1.98
N MET A 17 -4.75 -2.25 -1.90
CA MET A 17 -3.89 -2.22 -3.07
C MET A 17 -4.13 -3.43 -3.98
N ALA A 18 -4.23 -4.64 -3.45
CA ALA A 18 -4.56 -5.83 -4.22
C ALA A 18 -5.90 -5.66 -4.97
N HIS A 19 -6.91 -5.11 -4.30
CA HIS A 19 -8.21 -4.84 -4.91
C HIS A 19 -8.16 -3.76 -5.98
N LEU A 20 -7.48 -2.63 -5.74
CA LEU A 20 -7.39 -1.51 -6.69
C LEU A 20 -6.52 -1.84 -7.91
N SER A 21 -5.43 -2.56 -7.70
CA SER A 21 -4.52 -2.96 -8.76
C SER A 21 -5.00 -4.18 -9.55
N GLN A 22 -5.85 -5.02 -8.95
CA GLN A 22 -6.22 -6.34 -9.48
C GLN A 22 -5.00 -7.21 -9.81
N ASP A 23 -3.92 -7.00 -9.04
CA ASP A 23 -2.68 -7.76 -9.24
C ASP A 23 -2.89 -9.24 -8.87
N PRO A 24 -2.67 -10.18 -9.82
CA PRO A 24 -2.94 -11.58 -9.60
C PRO A 24 -2.06 -12.19 -8.50
N GLY A 25 -0.81 -11.73 -8.36
CA GLY A 25 0.10 -12.22 -7.33
C GLY A 25 -0.32 -11.80 -5.93
N LEU A 26 -0.75 -10.54 -5.75
CA LEU A 26 -1.28 -10.06 -4.48
C LEU A 26 -2.62 -10.72 -4.13
N LEU A 27 -3.52 -10.86 -5.11
CA LEU A 27 -4.83 -11.49 -4.89
C LEU A 27 -4.67 -12.95 -4.49
N ALA A 28 -3.80 -13.71 -5.19
CA ALA A 28 -3.51 -15.11 -4.85
C ALA A 28 -2.90 -15.24 -3.45
N ALA A 29 -1.91 -14.40 -3.10
CA ALA A 29 -1.29 -14.43 -1.78
C ALA A 29 -2.32 -14.21 -0.65
N PHE A 30 -3.26 -13.29 -0.83
CA PHE A 30 -4.32 -13.08 0.17
C PHE A 30 -5.38 -14.20 0.18
N ALA A 31 -5.71 -14.80 -0.97
CA ALA A 31 -6.65 -15.91 -1.05
C ALA A 31 -6.10 -17.17 -0.36
N GLU A 32 -4.80 -17.41 -0.49
CA GLU A 32 -4.10 -18.54 0.13
C GLU A 32 -3.68 -18.27 1.59
N GLY A 33 -3.95 -17.07 2.11
CA GLY A 33 -3.58 -16.68 3.47
C GLY A 33 -2.07 -16.50 3.68
N LEU A 34 -1.32 -16.32 2.61
CA LEU A 34 0.13 -16.13 2.66
C LEU A 34 0.50 -14.78 3.27
N ASP A 35 1.62 -14.74 3.99
CA ASP A 35 2.20 -13.48 4.45
C ASP A 35 2.92 -12.78 3.30
N VAL A 36 2.28 -11.74 2.74
CA VAL A 36 2.81 -10.95 1.62
C VAL A 36 4.22 -10.39 1.91
N HIS A 37 4.53 -10.06 3.17
CA HIS A 37 5.87 -9.57 3.51
C HIS A 37 6.93 -10.68 3.44
N SER A 38 6.59 -11.90 3.84
CA SER A 38 7.48 -13.06 3.70
C SER A 38 7.63 -13.46 2.23
N ALA A 39 6.55 -13.43 1.44
CA ALA A 39 6.63 -13.68 0.00
C ALA A 39 7.54 -12.66 -0.72
N THR A 40 7.38 -11.37 -0.42
CA THR A 40 8.27 -10.33 -0.96
C THR A 40 9.72 -10.52 -0.49
N ALA A 41 9.94 -10.92 0.76
CA ALA A 41 11.29 -11.17 1.27
C ALA A 41 11.96 -12.33 0.53
N ALA A 42 11.25 -13.43 0.30
CA ALA A 42 11.75 -14.58 -0.43
C ALA A 42 12.26 -14.20 -1.83
N GLU A 43 11.47 -13.40 -2.56
CA GLU A 43 11.83 -12.92 -3.90
C GLU A 43 13.02 -11.93 -3.88
N VAL A 44 12.93 -10.91 -3.03
CA VAL A 44 13.93 -9.81 -2.99
C VAL A 44 15.29 -10.31 -2.49
N PHE A 45 15.31 -11.23 -1.53
CA PHE A 45 16.55 -11.78 -0.97
C PHE A 45 16.96 -13.14 -1.57
N ALA A 46 16.21 -13.65 -2.56
CA ALA A 46 16.44 -14.92 -3.22
C ALA A 46 16.62 -16.08 -2.22
N VAL A 47 15.72 -16.21 -1.27
CA VAL A 47 15.68 -17.28 -0.26
C VAL A 47 14.33 -18.00 -0.30
N ASP A 48 14.28 -19.23 0.17
CA ASP A 48 13.03 -19.95 0.34
C ASP A 48 12.14 -19.26 1.38
N ILE A 49 10.82 -19.25 1.16
CA ILE A 49 9.87 -18.55 2.03
C ILE A 49 9.94 -19.05 3.48
N GLU A 50 10.25 -20.33 3.68
CA GLU A 50 10.41 -20.96 4.99
C GLU A 50 11.70 -20.54 5.70
N GLN A 51 12.68 -20.03 4.94
CA GLN A 51 13.99 -19.58 5.44
C GLN A 51 14.04 -18.06 5.66
N VAL A 52 12.95 -17.34 5.37
CA VAL A 52 12.90 -15.90 5.56
C VAL A 52 13.08 -15.54 7.03
N SER A 53 14.17 -14.82 7.33
CA SER A 53 14.43 -14.33 8.69
C SER A 53 13.51 -13.18 9.07
N VAL A 54 13.37 -12.95 10.39
CA VAL A 54 12.59 -11.83 10.93
C VAL A 54 13.09 -10.48 10.40
N ASP A 55 14.40 -10.33 10.21
CA ASP A 55 14.99 -9.09 9.67
C ASP A 55 14.67 -8.90 8.18
N GLN A 56 14.77 -9.94 7.40
CA GLN A 56 14.38 -9.91 5.97
C GLN A 56 12.90 -9.59 5.80
N ARG A 57 12.03 -10.22 6.59
CA ARG A 57 10.61 -9.92 6.61
C ARG A 57 10.33 -8.46 7.00
N ARG A 58 11.06 -7.91 7.98
CA ARG A 58 10.96 -6.51 8.40
C ARG A 58 11.39 -5.56 7.26
N LYS A 59 12.49 -5.87 6.57
CA LYS A 59 12.95 -5.10 5.39
C LYS A 59 11.93 -5.18 4.26
N ALA A 60 11.40 -6.36 3.96
CA ALA A 60 10.36 -6.54 2.94
C ALA A 60 9.07 -5.77 3.28
N LYS A 61 8.70 -5.70 4.56
CA LYS A 61 7.60 -4.82 5.00
C LYS A 61 7.88 -3.36 4.65
N ALA A 62 9.09 -2.88 4.90
CA ALA A 62 9.48 -1.52 4.54
C ALA A 62 9.51 -1.29 3.02
N ILE A 63 9.92 -2.29 2.22
CA ILE A 63 9.87 -2.27 0.76
C ILE A 63 8.41 -2.19 0.29
N ASN A 64 7.55 -3.11 0.72
CA ASN A 64 6.15 -3.15 0.34
C ASN A 64 5.46 -1.80 0.59
N PHE A 65 5.54 -1.28 1.81
CA PHE A 65 4.93 0.02 2.13
C PHE A 65 5.60 1.18 1.39
N GLY A 66 6.93 1.18 1.30
CA GLY A 66 7.66 2.21 0.58
C GLY A 66 7.22 2.30 -0.88
N LEU A 67 7.13 1.16 -1.57
CA LEU A 67 6.82 1.13 -3.00
C LEU A 67 5.37 1.42 -3.29
N ILE A 68 4.42 0.88 -2.53
CA ILE A 68 3.00 1.23 -2.72
C ILE A 68 2.71 2.71 -2.45
N TYR A 69 3.55 3.38 -1.66
CA TYR A 69 3.49 4.83 -1.43
C TYR A 69 4.32 5.66 -2.42
N GLY A 70 4.87 5.02 -3.46
CA GLY A 70 5.60 5.71 -4.52
C GLY A 70 6.99 6.19 -4.10
N MET A 71 7.65 5.47 -3.18
CA MET A 71 9.02 5.77 -2.77
C MET A 71 10.00 5.53 -3.92
N SER A 72 10.95 6.45 -4.09
CA SER A 72 12.03 6.31 -5.07
C SER A 72 13.15 5.41 -4.56
N ALA A 73 14.02 4.94 -5.47
CA ALA A 73 15.23 4.18 -5.11
C ALA A 73 16.12 4.91 -4.09
N PHE A 74 16.21 6.25 -4.17
CA PHE A 74 16.93 7.05 -3.18
C PHE A 74 16.30 6.96 -1.79
N GLY A 75 14.96 7.07 -1.72
CA GLY A 75 14.22 6.97 -0.45
C GLY A 75 14.37 5.58 0.17
N LEU A 76 14.23 4.53 -0.66
CA LEU A 76 14.35 3.14 -0.23
C LEU A 76 15.77 2.82 0.25
N ALA A 77 16.79 3.26 -0.48
CA ALA A 77 18.19 3.11 -0.10
C ALA A 77 18.48 3.71 1.27
N LYS A 78 18.00 4.95 1.51
CA LYS A 78 18.14 5.63 2.79
C LYS A 78 17.42 4.90 3.93
N GLN A 79 16.22 4.38 3.68
CA GLN A 79 15.41 3.68 4.69
C GLN A 79 16.01 2.33 5.09
N LEU A 80 16.58 1.59 4.13
CA LEU A 80 17.16 0.27 4.37
C LEU A 80 18.65 0.30 4.72
N GLY A 81 19.33 1.45 4.54
CA GLY A 81 20.77 1.58 4.76
C GLY A 81 21.61 0.84 3.70
N ILE A 82 21.13 0.78 2.45
CA ILE A 82 21.74 0.06 1.32
C ILE A 82 22.16 1.01 0.20
N GLY A 83 22.89 0.50 -0.79
CA GLY A 83 23.25 1.25 -1.98
C GLY A 83 22.02 1.58 -2.86
N ARG A 84 22.11 2.69 -3.62
CA ARG A 84 21.02 3.09 -4.54
C ARG A 84 20.79 2.05 -5.64
N HIS A 85 21.84 1.40 -6.12
CA HIS A 85 21.73 0.36 -7.15
C HIS A 85 20.97 -0.85 -6.63
N GLU A 86 21.33 -1.34 -5.45
CA GLU A 86 20.65 -2.43 -4.76
C GLU A 86 19.17 -2.10 -4.47
N ALA A 87 18.89 -0.86 -4.06
CA ALA A 87 17.51 -0.41 -3.87
C ALA A 87 16.72 -0.41 -5.19
N GLN A 88 17.36 -0.08 -6.34
CA GLN A 88 16.72 -0.16 -7.64
C GLN A 88 16.44 -1.60 -8.04
N GLU A 89 17.36 -2.53 -7.82
CA GLU A 89 17.15 -3.96 -8.06
C GLU A 89 15.94 -4.48 -7.25
N TYR A 90 15.81 -4.10 -5.98
CA TYR A 90 14.64 -4.48 -5.16
C TYR A 90 13.33 -3.93 -5.72
N ILE A 91 13.34 -2.71 -6.25
CA ILE A 91 12.18 -2.11 -6.92
C ILE A 91 11.80 -2.90 -8.17
N ASP A 92 12.80 -3.24 -8.99
CA ASP A 92 12.60 -3.97 -10.25
C ASP A 92 12.03 -5.38 -9.98
N VAL A 93 12.57 -6.10 -9.01
CA VAL A 93 12.07 -7.41 -8.56
C VAL A 93 10.63 -7.29 -8.04
N TYR A 94 10.34 -6.27 -7.24
CA TYR A 94 9.00 -6.04 -6.70
C TYR A 94 7.96 -5.83 -7.79
N PHE A 95 8.23 -4.94 -8.75
CA PHE A 95 7.28 -4.66 -9.83
C PHE A 95 7.23 -5.76 -10.91
N ALA A 96 8.28 -6.57 -11.05
CA ALA A 96 8.23 -7.80 -11.83
C ALA A 96 7.28 -8.83 -11.19
N ARG A 97 7.28 -8.92 -9.86
CA ARG A 97 6.39 -9.79 -9.08
C ARG A 97 4.94 -9.29 -9.08
N TYR A 98 4.75 -7.98 -8.98
CA TYR A 98 3.45 -7.32 -8.86
C TYR A 98 3.22 -6.28 -9.98
N PRO A 99 3.14 -6.72 -11.25
CA PRO A 99 3.00 -5.79 -12.39
C PRO A 99 1.69 -5.00 -12.36
N GLY A 100 0.62 -5.58 -11.82
CA GLY A 100 -0.66 -4.89 -11.67
C GLY A 100 -0.59 -3.67 -10.74
N VAL A 101 0.32 -3.69 -9.74
CA VAL A 101 0.58 -2.53 -8.88
C VAL A 101 1.23 -1.40 -9.68
N ALA A 102 2.22 -1.71 -10.53
CA ALA A 102 2.86 -0.71 -11.40
C ALA A 102 1.85 -0.08 -12.36
N ASP A 103 0.99 -0.90 -12.98
CA ASP A 103 -0.07 -0.45 -13.89
C ASP A 103 -1.10 0.43 -13.18
N TYR A 104 -1.52 0.04 -11.99
CA TYR A 104 -2.42 0.85 -11.17
C TYR A 104 -1.83 2.24 -10.88
N MET A 105 -0.57 2.29 -10.47
CA MET A 105 0.12 3.56 -10.20
C MET A 105 0.21 4.44 -11.45
N ALA A 106 0.54 3.85 -12.60
CA ALA A 106 0.63 4.58 -13.86
C ALA A 106 -0.73 5.15 -14.28
N ARG A 107 -1.78 4.33 -14.26
CA ARG A 107 -3.16 4.74 -14.59
C ARG A 107 -3.69 5.80 -13.64
N THR A 108 -3.44 5.67 -12.35
CA THR A 108 -3.91 6.62 -11.34
C THR A 108 -3.25 7.98 -11.53
N ARG A 109 -1.94 8.03 -11.83
CA ARG A 109 -1.26 9.29 -12.17
C ARG A 109 -1.83 9.93 -13.42
N ALA A 110 -1.99 9.16 -14.50
CA ALA A 110 -2.56 9.67 -15.75
C ALA A 110 -3.96 10.26 -15.53
N LEU A 111 -4.84 9.53 -14.84
CA LEU A 111 -6.18 10.00 -14.49
C LEU A 111 -6.13 11.29 -13.66
N ALA A 112 -5.25 11.36 -12.66
CA ALA A 112 -5.10 12.54 -11.82
C ALA A 112 -4.66 13.78 -12.63
N HIS A 113 -3.74 13.61 -13.59
CA HIS A 113 -3.33 14.69 -14.51
C HIS A 113 -4.48 15.19 -15.40
N GLU A 114 -5.37 14.28 -15.82
CA GLU A 114 -6.51 14.59 -16.67
C GLU A 114 -7.64 15.27 -15.89
N THR A 115 -8.00 14.71 -14.72
CA THR A 115 -9.20 15.11 -13.98
C THR A 115 -8.93 16.16 -12.90
N GLY A 116 -7.69 16.27 -12.41
CA GLY A 116 -7.32 17.11 -11.28
C GLY A 116 -7.71 16.54 -9.90
N TYR A 117 -8.21 15.31 -9.82
CA TYR A 117 -8.57 14.66 -8.58
C TYR A 117 -8.41 13.14 -8.66
N VAL A 118 -8.49 12.49 -7.51
CA VAL A 118 -8.61 11.03 -7.36
C VAL A 118 -9.76 10.70 -6.41
N GLU A 119 -10.26 9.45 -6.46
CA GLU A 119 -11.41 9.01 -5.67
C GLU A 119 -11.09 7.76 -4.84
N THR A 120 -11.71 7.66 -3.67
CA THR A 120 -11.78 6.40 -2.91
C THR A 120 -12.78 5.43 -3.54
N LEU A 121 -12.78 4.16 -3.13
CA LEU A 121 -13.79 3.18 -3.55
C LEU A 121 -15.23 3.59 -3.19
N LYS A 122 -15.40 4.51 -2.25
CA LYS A 122 -16.71 5.07 -1.88
C LYS A 122 -17.05 6.39 -2.58
N GLY A 123 -16.24 6.80 -3.59
CA GLY A 123 -16.49 7.98 -4.40
C GLY A 123 -16.12 9.31 -3.72
N ARG A 124 -15.41 9.27 -2.60
CA ARG A 124 -14.92 10.50 -1.97
C ARG A 124 -13.72 11.04 -2.73
N ARG A 125 -13.79 12.28 -3.18
CA ARG A 125 -12.78 12.95 -4.00
C ARG A 125 -11.72 13.66 -3.17
N LEU A 126 -10.48 13.57 -3.65
CA LEU A 126 -9.38 14.45 -3.25
C LEU A 126 -8.89 15.22 -4.47
N TYR A 127 -9.05 16.54 -4.44
CA TYR A 127 -8.54 17.43 -5.47
C TYR A 127 -7.04 17.67 -5.30
N LEU A 128 -6.33 17.72 -6.44
CA LEU A 128 -4.87 17.79 -6.52
C LEU A 128 -4.46 19.04 -7.32
N PRO A 129 -4.55 20.25 -6.76
CA PRO A 129 -4.29 21.48 -7.49
C PRO A 129 -2.86 21.58 -8.04
N GLU A 130 -1.91 20.88 -7.43
CA GLU A 130 -0.51 20.87 -7.83
C GLU A 130 -0.15 19.75 -8.83
N ILE A 131 -1.13 18.94 -9.28
CA ILE A 131 -0.84 17.79 -10.16
C ILE A 131 -0.21 18.18 -11.49
N ASN A 132 -0.56 19.37 -12.00
CA ASN A 132 -0.04 19.96 -13.25
C ASN A 132 0.89 21.17 -12.95
N ALA A 133 1.48 21.25 -11.76
CA ALA A 133 2.36 22.35 -11.41
C ALA A 133 3.62 22.36 -12.26
N ARG A 134 4.08 23.57 -12.67
CA ARG A 134 5.35 23.75 -13.37
C ARG A 134 6.57 23.36 -12.54
N ASN A 135 6.46 23.50 -11.21
CA ASN A 135 7.49 23.07 -10.28
C ASN A 135 7.46 21.55 -10.14
N ARG A 136 8.52 20.88 -10.62
CA ARG A 136 8.63 19.42 -10.64
C ARG A 136 8.52 18.77 -9.25
N GLN A 137 9.02 19.43 -8.22
CA GLN A 137 8.93 18.88 -6.85
C GLN A 137 7.49 18.87 -6.34
N ARG A 138 6.73 19.95 -6.61
CA ARG A 138 5.29 20.02 -6.25
C ARG A 138 4.49 19.01 -7.06
N GLN A 139 4.74 18.91 -8.37
CA GLN A 139 4.10 17.91 -9.22
C GLN A 139 4.34 16.50 -8.72
N GLN A 140 5.59 16.11 -8.45
CA GLN A 140 5.93 14.79 -7.93
C GLN A 140 5.31 14.51 -6.55
N ALA A 141 5.18 15.52 -5.71
CA ALA A 141 4.48 15.37 -4.43
C ALA A 141 2.98 15.12 -4.65
N ALA A 142 2.35 15.84 -5.57
CA ALA A 142 0.94 15.63 -5.94
C ALA A 142 0.72 14.25 -6.58
N GLU A 143 1.62 13.77 -7.45
CA GLU A 143 1.58 12.42 -8.03
C GLU A 143 1.66 11.32 -6.96
N ARG A 144 2.51 11.47 -5.95
CA ARG A 144 2.55 10.54 -4.80
C ARG A 144 1.24 10.58 -4.01
N THR A 145 0.71 11.77 -3.78
CA THR A 145 -0.60 11.93 -3.13
C THR A 145 -1.71 11.28 -3.93
N ALA A 146 -1.68 11.39 -5.28
CA ALA A 146 -2.64 10.74 -6.18
C ALA A 146 -2.66 9.22 -6.02
N ILE A 147 -1.49 8.59 -5.88
CA ILE A 147 -1.38 7.13 -5.68
C ILE A 147 -1.92 6.72 -4.29
N ASN A 148 -1.59 7.49 -3.27
CA ASN A 148 -1.84 7.13 -1.87
C ASN A 148 -3.28 7.39 -1.43
N ALA A 149 -3.88 8.49 -1.90
CA ALA A 149 -5.17 8.97 -1.42
C ALA A 149 -6.32 7.98 -1.65
N PRO A 150 -6.46 7.31 -2.81
CA PRO A 150 -7.50 6.30 -3.00
C PRO A 150 -7.39 5.15 -1.99
N MET A 151 -6.17 4.69 -1.70
CA MET A 151 -5.90 3.59 -0.77
C MET A 151 -6.15 4.01 0.68
N GLN A 152 -5.49 5.07 1.15
CA GLN A 152 -5.63 5.56 2.53
C GLN A 152 -7.05 6.06 2.81
N GLY A 153 -7.65 6.76 1.84
CA GLY A 153 -9.02 7.23 1.94
C GLY A 153 -10.03 6.09 2.02
N THR A 154 -9.85 5.04 1.21
CA THR A 154 -10.69 3.83 1.29
C THR A 154 -10.52 3.11 2.62
N ALA A 155 -9.30 3.00 3.14
CA ALA A 155 -9.07 2.44 4.48
C ALA A 155 -9.83 3.23 5.55
N ALA A 156 -9.75 4.55 5.52
CA ALA A 156 -10.49 5.41 6.45
C ALA A 156 -12.01 5.25 6.32
N ASP A 157 -12.53 5.13 5.11
CA ASP A 157 -13.96 4.92 4.85
C ASP A 157 -14.42 3.56 5.41
N LEU A 158 -13.64 2.50 5.23
CA LEU A 158 -13.91 1.16 5.78
C LEU A 158 -13.86 1.14 7.31
N ILE A 159 -12.87 1.80 7.91
CA ILE A 159 -12.75 1.90 9.37
C ILE A 159 -13.96 2.62 9.97
N LYS A 160 -14.43 3.71 9.36
CA LYS A 160 -15.65 4.39 9.82
C LYS A 160 -16.88 3.50 9.80
N LEU A 161 -17.07 2.73 8.73
CA LEU A 161 -18.16 1.76 8.64
C LEU A 161 -18.05 0.67 9.69
N ALA A 162 -16.84 0.16 9.93
CA ALA A 162 -16.57 -0.82 10.96
C ALA A 162 -16.86 -0.28 12.36
N MET A 163 -16.47 0.97 12.66
CA MET A 163 -16.77 1.61 13.95
C MET A 163 -18.27 1.68 14.22
N LEU A 164 -19.08 2.06 13.23
CA LEU A 164 -20.54 2.09 13.35
C LEU A 164 -21.12 0.69 13.58
N ALA A 165 -20.59 -0.33 12.87
CA ALA A 165 -21.05 -1.71 13.04
C ALA A 165 -20.67 -2.26 14.43
N VAL A 166 -19.45 -1.99 14.91
CA VAL A 166 -18.99 -2.42 16.25
C VAL A 166 -19.79 -1.72 17.34
N ASP A 167 -20.09 -0.43 17.20
CA ASP A 167 -20.91 0.31 18.15
C ASP A 167 -22.31 -0.33 18.26
N ALA A 168 -22.96 -0.61 17.15
CA ALA A 168 -24.27 -1.26 17.13
C ALA A 168 -24.26 -2.64 17.81
N VAL A 169 -23.22 -3.46 17.60
CA VAL A 169 -23.09 -4.79 18.21
C VAL A 169 -22.73 -4.70 19.69
N SER A 170 -21.97 -3.69 20.09
CA SER A 170 -21.50 -3.56 21.48
C SER A 170 -22.66 -3.37 22.46
N TYR A 171 -23.76 -2.71 22.04
CA TYR A 171 -24.97 -2.55 22.85
C TYR A 171 -25.73 -3.86 23.08
N THR A 172 -25.58 -4.84 22.18
CA THR A 172 -26.36 -6.08 22.21
C THR A 172 -25.59 -7.28 22.76
N HIS A 173 -24.26 -7.34 22.52
CA HIS A 173 -23.47 -8.53 22.79
C HIS A 173 -22.28 -8.36 23.76
N LEU A 174 -21.89 -7.13 24.11
CA LEU A 174 -20.71 -6.85 24.94
C LEU A 174 -21.05 -6.27 26.33
N ARG A 175 -22.31 -6.38 26.78
CA ARG A 175 -22.75 -6.01 28.13
C ARG A 175 -22.55 -7.13 29.13
#